data_3353a7032792045ca2d2208bc0a46478
#
_entry.id   3353a7032792045ca2d2208bc0a46478
#
_cell.length_a   1.000
_cell.length_b   1.000
_cell.length_c   1.000
_cell.angle_alpha   90.00
_cell.angle_beta   90.00
_cell.angle_gamma   90.00
#
_symmetry.space_group_name_H-M   'P 1'
#
loop_
_entity.id
_entity.type
_entity.pdbx_description
1 polymer ?
#
loop_
_entity_poly.entity_id
_entity_poly.type
_entity_poly.pdbx_seq_one_letter_code
_entity_poly.pdbx_strand_id
1 'polypeptide(L)'
;MRAVIQRVRHASVSIGGQVKSAIGPGFLILLGIEAADTHEDADWLCRKIAALRVFDDADGVMNRSLIDVGGEALVVSQFTLMASYKKGNRPSYIRAAGHDIAIPLYEYFTQTLSGLLLQPVGTGEFGADMQVELLNDGPVTICMDTKNKE
;
A
#
# COMPACT_ATOMS: atom_id res chain seq x y z
N MET A 1 8.14 -3.13 8.04
CA MET A 1 6.92 -2.83 7.25
C MET A 1 7.23 -3.00 5.78
N ARG A 2 6.37 -3.66 5.04
CA ARG A 2 6.54 -3.88 3.59
C ARG A 2 5.35 -3.32 2.84
N ALA A 3 5.61 -2.75 1.68
CA ALA A 3 4.58 -2.31 0.75
C ALA A 3 4.86 -2.82 -0.66
N VAL A 4 3.81 -3.23 -1.34
CA VAL A 4 3.81 -3.43 -2.79
C VAL A 4 2.93 -2.34 -3.37
N ILE A 5 3.52 -1.50 -4.21
CA ILE A 5 2.90 -0.32 -4.78
C ILE A 5 2.70 -0.56 -6.27
N GLN A 6 1.49 -0.42 -6.73
CA GLN A 6 1.15 -0.53 -8.15
C GLN A 6 0.56 0.79 -8.64
N ARG A 7 1.16 1.35 -9.70
CA ARG A 7 0.55 2.48 -10.40
C ARG A 7 -0.66 1.97 -11.17
N VAL A 8 -1.81 2.59 -10.95
CA VAL A 8 -3.08 2.16 -11.52
C VAL A 8 -3.82 3.30 -12.22
N ARG A 9 -4.65 2.96 -13.19
CA ARG A 9 -5.64 3.88 -13.76
C ARG A 9 -6.90 3.93 -12.91
N HIS A 10 -7.24 2.82 -12.29
CA HIS A 10 -8.29 2.69 -11.28
C HIS A 10 -8.03 1.45 -10.43
N ALA A 11 -8.56 1.45 -9.23
CA ALA A 11 -8.61 0.28 -8.36
C ALA A 11 -9.83 0.36 -7.45
N SER A 12 -10.30 -0.78 -7.00
CA SER A 12 -11.38 -0.87 -6.04
C SER A 12 -11.21 -2.07 -5.12
N VAL A 13 -11.81 -2.00 -3.95
CA VAL A 13 -11.92 -3.12 -3.02
C VAL A 13 -13.39 -3.34 -2.67
N SER A 14 -13.83 -4.60 -2.80
CA SER A 14 -15.19 -5.03 -2.50
C SER A 14 -15.20 -6.05 -1.37
N ILE A 15 -16.22 -5.98 -0.53
CA ILE A 15 -16.46 -6.89 0.59
C ILE A 15 -17.92 -7.32 0.51
N GLY A 16 -18.15 -8.64 0.50
CA GLY A 16 -19.52 -9.18 0.40
C GLY A 16 -20.27 -8.71 -0.85
N GLY A 17 -19.57 -8.52 -1.97
CA GLY A 17 -20.16 -8.06 -3.24
C GLY A 17 -20.41 -6.57 -3.33
N GLN A 18 -20.04 -5.79 -2.31
CA GLN A 18 -20.21 -4.34 -2.30
C GLN A 18 -18.87 -3.62 -2.33
N VAL A 19 -18.75 -2.58 -3.17
CA VAL A 19 -17.56 -1.74 -3.24
C VAL A 19 -17.45 -0.92 -1.95
N LYS A 20 -16.37 -1.14 -1.21
CA LYS A 20 -16.04 -0.35 -0.02
C LYS A 20 -15.30 0.94 -0.35
N SER A 21 -14.31 0.85 -1.25
CA SER A 21 -13.50 1.98 -1.70
C SER A 21 -13.14 1.81 -3.16
N ALA A 22 -13.05 2.93 -3.88
CA ALA A 22 -12.60 2.96 -5.26
C ALA A 22 -11.78 4.23 -5.49
N ILE A 23 -10.77 4.13 -6.34
CA ILE A 23 -9.92 5.25 -6.76
C ILE A 23 -9.79 5.31 -8.28
N GLY A 24 -9.50 6.50 -8.79
CA GLY A 24 -9.02 6.72 -10.14
C GLY A 24 -7.50 6.57 -10.25
N PRO A 25 -6.83 7.38 -11.11
CA PRO A 25 -5.37 7.29 -11.30
C PRO A 25 -4.61 7.53 -10.00
N GLY A 26 -3.64 6.65 -9.72
CA GLY A 26 -2.85 6.74 -8.51
C GLY A 26 -2.17 5.42 -8.15
N PHE A 27 -2.18 5.07 -6.85
CA PHE A 27 -1.57 3.86 -6.33
C PHE A 27 -2.55 2.93 -5.63
N LEU A 28 -2.49 1.65 -5.98
CA LEU A 28 -2.90 0.57 -5.08
C LEU A 28 -1.68 0.19 -4.24
N ILE A 29 -1.83 0.17 -2.92
CA ILE A 29 -0.78 -0.12 -1.96
C ILE A 29 -1.21 -1.32 -1.12
N LEU A 30 -0.49 -2.44 -1.25
CA LEU A 30 -0.62 -3.58 -0.37
C LEU A 30 0.35 -3.40 0.78
N LEU A 31 -0.13 -3.39 2.02
CA LEU A 31 0.67 -3.08 3.21
C LEU A 31 0.75 -4.26 4.16
N GLY A 32 1.97 -4.76 4.38
CA GLY A 32 2.29 -5.79 5.37
C GLY A 32 3.01 -5.20 6.58
N ILE A 33 2.58 -5.61 7.78
CA ILE A 33 3.10 -5.13 9.05
C ILE A 33 3.65 -6.31 9.84
N GLU A 34 4.85 -6.15 10.40
CA GLU A 34 5.45 -7.11 11.31
C GLU A 34 5.50 -6.57 12.75
N ALA A 35 5.69 -7.47 13.72
CA ALA A 35 5.60 -7.12 15.14
C ALA A 35 6.63 -6.06 15.60
N ALA A 36 7.77 -5.96 14.89
CA ALA A 36 8.84 -5.00 15.19
C ALA A 36 8.62 -3.61 14.56
N ASP A 37 7.56 -3.43 13.77
CA ASP A 37 7.29 -2.15 13.12
C ASP A 37 6.78 -1.09 14.11
N THR A 38 7.14 0.15 13.82
CA THR A 38 6.78 1.32 14.63
C THR A 38 6.21 2.43 13.76
N HIS A 39 5.76 3.53 14.38
CA HIS A 39 5.35 4.74 13.68
C HIS A 39 6.44 5.30 12.77
N GLU A 40 7.73 5.16 13.15
CA GLU A 40 8.85 5.61 12.31
C GLU A 40 8.90 4.86 10.96
N ASP A 41 8.60 3.56 10.97
CA ASP A 41 8.49 2.77 9.74
C ASP A 41 7.36 3.30 8.85
N ALA A 42 6.20 3.56 9.44
CA ALA A 42 5.06 4.11 8.73
C ALA A 42 5.34 5.50 8.16
N ASP A 43 5.92 6.38 8.95
CA ASP A 43 6.27 7.75 8.53
C ASP A 43 7.26 7.75 7.36
N TRP A 44 8.30 6.93 7.46
CA TRP A 44 9.28 6.81 6.40
C TRP A 44 8.64 6.31 5.11
N LEU A 45 7.84 5.25 5.21
CA LEU A 45 7.21 4.61 4.06
C LEU A 45 6.19 5.54 3.40
N CYS A 46 5.36 6.23 4.17
CA CYS A 46 4.40 7.20 3.67
C CYS A 46 5.07 8.34 2.90
N ARG A 47 6.16 8.91 3.46
CA ARG A 47 6.91 9.97 2.76
C ARG A 47 7.52 9.47 1.46
N LYS A 48 8.08 8.26 1.45
CA LYS A 48 8.65 7.67 0.24
C LYS A 48 7.58 7.43 -0.82
N ILE A 49 6.45 6.86 -0.45
CA ILE A 49 5.35 6.57 -1.38
C ILE A 49 4.79 7.88 -1.98
N ALA A 50 4.51 8.87 -1.14
CA ALA A 50 3.93 10.13 -1.58
C ALA A 50 4.85 10.90 -2.56
N ALA A 51 6.17 10.79 -2.36
CA ALA A 51 7.18 11.48 -3.15
C ALA A 51 7.79 10.63 -4.29
N LEU A 52 7.35 9.39 -4.45
CA LEU A 52 7.88 8.47 -5.47
C LEU A 52 7.57 8.97 -6.88
N ARG A 53 8.59 9.20 -7.69
CA ARG A 53 8.50 9.88 -8.98
C ARG A 53 8.33 8.87 -10.12
N VAL A 54 7.14 8.30 -10.22
CA VAL A 54 6.80 7.23 -11.19
C VAL A 54 5.62 7.58 -12.10
N PHE A 55 5.20 8.83 -12.09
CA PHE A 55 4.20 9.34 -13.05
C PHE A 55 4.91 10.15 -14.13
N ASP A 56 4.41 10.02 -15.34
CA ASP A 56 5.02 10.66 -16.50
C ASP A 56 4.89 12.19 -16.45
N ASP A 57 5.95 12.86 -16.85
CA ASP A 57 5.94 14.30 -17.13
C ASP A 57 5.49 14.58 -18.58
N ALA A 58 5.58 15.84 -19.01
CA ALA A 58 5.18 16.27 -20.35
C ALA A 58 6.00 15.59 -21.47
N ASP A 59 7.20 15.10 -21.15
CA ASP A 59 8.10 14.41 -22.09
C ASP A 59 7.93 12.86 -22.04
N GLY A 60 6.97 12.36 -21.26
CA GLY A 60 6.73 10.92 -21.11
C GLY A 60 7.77 10.23 -20.23
N VAL A 61 8.48 10.96 -19.38
CA VAL A 61 9.48 10.45 -18.46
C VAL A 61 8.89 10.34 -17.05
N MET A 62 9.11 9.21 -16.36
CA MET A 62 8.72 9.03 -14.97
C MET A 62 9.47 9.99 -14.07
N ASN A 63 8.85 11.11 -13.74
CA ASN A 63 9.48 12.25 -13.07
C ASN A 63 8.58 12.94 -12.06
N ARG A 64 7.28 12.70 -12.07
CA ARG A 64 6.30 13.32 -11.18
C ARG A 64 5.88 12.35 -10.09
N SER A 65 5.65 12.86 -8.89
CA SER A 65 5.17 12.10 -7.74
C SER A 65 3.64 11.99 -7.72
N LEU A 66 3.12 11.16 -6.81
CA LEU A 66 1.68 11.08 -6.53
C LEU A 66 1.12 12.45 -6.13
N ILE A 67 1.87 13.20 -5.32
CA ILE A 67 1.50 14.56 -4.91
C ILE A 67 1.42 15.49 -6.13
N ASP A 68 2.43 15.45 -7.01
CA ASP A 68 2.50 16.32 -8.18
C ASP A 68 1.34 16.13 -9.14
N VAL A 69 0.89 14.89 -9.31
CA VAL A 69 -0.23 14.58 -10.23
C VAL A 69 -1.60 14.67 -9.55
N GLY A 70 -1.64 14.92 -8.24
CA GLY A 70 -2.90 14.92 -7.48
C GLY A 70 -3.60 13.56 -7.50
N GLY A 71 -2.82 12.48 -7.57
CA GLY A 71 -3.35 11.12 -7.66
C GLY A 71 -3.92 10.63 -6.34
N GLU A 72 -4.69 9.55 -6.43
CA GLU A 72 -5.35 8.92 -5.29
C GLU A 72 -4.58 7.67 -4.82
N ALA A 73 -4.82 7.25 -3.58
CA ALA A 73 -4.26 6.01 -3.05
C ALA A 73 -5.36 5.13 -2.43
N LEU A 74 -5.24 3.82 -2.66
CA LEU A 74 -6.03 2.79 -2.01
C LEU A 74 -5.08 1.87 -1.24
N VAL A 75 -5.22 1.81 0.08
CA VAL A 75 -4.35 1.02 0.96
C VAL A 75 -5.11 -0.20 1.46
N VAL A 76 -4.60 -1.37 1.14
CA VAL A 76 -5.17 -2.66 1.55
C VAL A 76 -4.18 -3.39 2.45
N SER A 77 -4.62 -3.84 3.62
CA SER A 77 -3.79 -4.66 4.51
C SER A 77 -3.51 -6.02 3.87
N GLN A 78 -2.23 -6.43 3.90
CA GLN A 78 -1.75 -7.64 3.25
C GLN A 78 -0.68 -8.33 4.11
N PHE A 79 -1.11 -9.06 5.16
CA PHE A 79 -0.18 -9.73 6.06
C PHE A 79 0.68 -10.79 5.37
N THR A 80 0.19 -11.34 4.27
CA THR A 80 0.90 -12.37 3.48
C THR A 80 2.20 -11.85 2.84
N LEU A 81 2.45 -10.54 2.82
CA LEU A 81 3.75 -9.99 2.45
C LEU A 81 4.86 -10.38 3.44
N MET A 82 4.50 -10.84 4.65
CA MET A 82 5.43 -11.36 5.65
C MET A 82 5.63 -12.88 5.57
N ALA A 83 5.18 -13.50 4.49
CA ALA A 83 5.29 -14.94 4.27
C ALA A 83 6.75 -15.42 4.28
N SER A 84 6.99 -16.53 4.95
CA SER A 84 8.20 -17.32 4.82
C SER A 84 7.88 -18.65 4.16
N TYR A 85 8.53 -18.92 3.03
CA TYR A 85 8.34 -20.14 2.24
C TYR A 85 9.65 -20.92 2.03
N LYS A 86 10.68 -20.58 2.82
CA LYS A 86 12.00 -21.20 2.72
C LYS A 86 11.99 -22.71 3.02
N LYS A 87 11.08 -23.13 3.91
CA LYS A 87 10.97 -24.52 4.37
C LYS A 87 9.64 -25.12 3.92
N GLY A 88 9.53 -25.49 2.64
CA GLY A 88 8.35 -26.13 2.10
C GLY A 88 7.37 -25.15 1.45
N ASN A 89 6.28 -25.71 0.86
CA ASN A 89 5.36 -24.95 0.00
C ASN A 89 4.17 -24.35 0.74
N ARG A 90 3.99 -24.65 2.03
CA ARG A 90 3.00 -23.98 2.88
C ARG A 90 3.66 -22.76 3.53
N PRO A 91 3.28 -21.53 3.16
CA PRO A 91 3.87 -20.33 3.75
C PRO A 91 3.61 -20.25 5.25
N SER A 92 4.60 -19.78 5.99
CA SER A 92 4.47 -19.39 7.40
C SER A 92 4.31 -17.88 7.50
N TYR A 93 3.36 -17.44 8.31
CA TYR A 93 3.07 -16.01 8.55
C TYR A 93 3.43 -15.57 9.97
N ILE A 94 4.30 -16.30 10.65
CA ILE A 94 4.69 -16.03 12.05
C ILE A 94 5.30 -14.64 12.24
N ARG A 95 5.86 -14.05 11.19
CA ARG A 95 6.43 -12.71 11.22
C ARG A 95 5.38 -11.59 11.14
N ALA A 96 4.19 -11.89 10.64
CA ALA A 96 3.12 -10.91 10.57
C ALA A 96 2.70 -10.48 11.98
N ALA A 97 2.48 -9.17 12.16
CA ALA A 97 1.98 -8.64 13.42
C ALA A 97 0.57 -9.15 13.72
N GLY A 98 0.29 -9.39 15.00
CA GLY A 98 -1.07 -9.62 15.46
C GLY A 98 -1.94 -8.36 15.33
N HIS A 99 -3.26 -8.53 15.45
CA HIS A 99 -4.23 -7.44 15.26
C HIS A 99 -4.02 -6.27 16.22
N ASP A 100 -3.55 -6.53 17.44
CA ASP A 100 -3.25 -5.53 18.47
C ASP A 100 -2.15 -4.53 18.06
N ILE A 101 -1.24 -4.94 17.16
CA ILE A 101 -0.18 -4.09 16.60
C ILE A 101 -0.54 -3.63 15.19
N ALA A 102 -1.05 -4.55 14.36
CA ALA A 102 -1.25 -4.29 12.93
C ALA A 102 -2.37 -3.29 12.68
N ILE A 103 -3.50 -3.37 13.39
CA ILE A 103 -4.64 -2.46 13.16
C ILE A 103 -4.28 -1.00 13.50
N PRO A 104 -3.71 -0.68 14.69
CA PRO A 104 -3.30 0.69 14.99
C PRO A 104 -2.27 1.26 14.02
N LEU A 105 -1.29 0.45 13.58
CA LEU A 105 -0.27 0.90 12.62
C LEU A 105 -0.84 1.09 11.21
N TYR A 106 -1.78 0.24 10.80
CA TYR A 106 -2.49 0.41 9.53
C TYR A 106 -3.30 1.71 9.53
N GLU A 107 -4.03 1.99 10.58
CA GLU A 107 -4.79 3.23 10.74
C GLU A 107 -3.88 4.46 10.77
N TYR A 108 -2.77 4.37 11.51
CA TYR A 108 -1.76 5.43 11.54
C TYR A 108 -1.16 5.69 10.15
N PHE A 109 -0.83 4.63 9.42
CA PHE A 109 -0.30 4.74 8.05
C PHE A 109 -1.29 5.44 7.12
N THR A 110 -2.56 5.03 7.13
CA THR A 110 -3.59 5.61 6.26
C THR A 110 -3.87 7.07 6.58
N GLN A 111 -3.89 7.44 7.86
CA GLN A 111 -4.04 8.82 8.30
C GLN A 111 -2.82 9.67 7.91
N THR A 112 -1.60 9.16 8.10
CA THR A 112 -0.37 9.85 7.73
C THR A 112 -0.29 10.09 6.23
N LEU A 113 -0.59 9.07 5.43
CA LEU A 113 -0.59 9.20 3.97
C LEU A 113 -1.67 10.17 3.49
N SER A 114 -2.87 10.12 4.08
CA SER A 114 -3.95 11.08 3.78
C SER A 114 -3.51 12.52 4.04
N GLY A 115 -2.80 12.76 5.13
CA GLY A 115 -2.25 14.10 5.46
C GLY A 115 -1.24 14.59 4.43
N LEU A 116 -0.35 13.71 3.95
CA LEU A 116 0.64 14.05 2.93
C LEU A 116 0.01 14.32 1.55
N LEU A 117 -1.04 13.58 1.20
CA LEU A 117 -1.74 13.74 -0.08
C LEU A 117 -2.80 14.83 -0.06
N LEU A 118 -3.14 15.39 1.12
CA LEU A 118 -4.20 16.37 1.33
C LEU A 118 -5.57 15.86 0.83
N GLN A 119 -5.79 14.57 0.89
CA GLN A 119 -7.06 13.92 0.56
C GLN A 119 -7.15 12.56 1.25
N PRO A 120 -8.37 12.07 1.56
CA PRO A 120 -8.53 10.76 2.19
C PRO A 120 -8.00 9.66 1.28
N VAL A 121 -7.24 8.71 1.82
CA VAL A 121 -6.92 7.47 1.11
C VAL A 121 -8.08 6.49 1.23
N GLY A 122 -8.33 5.73 0.17
CA GLY A 122 -9.25 4.61 0.21
C GLY A 122 -8.68 3.47 1.08
N THR A 123 -9.55 2.76 1.77
CA THR A 123 -9.17 1.63 2.63
C THR A 123 -10.05 0.42 2.37
N GLY A 124 -9.49 -0.78 2.63
CA GLY A 124 -10.27 -1.98 2.82
C GLY A 124 -10.78 -2.10 4.27
N GLU A 125 -11.06 -3.32 4.69
CA GLU A 125 -11.38 -3.66 6.06
C GLU A 125 -10.40 -4.71 6.56
N PHE A 126 -9.71 -4.41 7.65
CA PHE A 126 -8.69 -5.30 8.19
C PHE A 126 -9.29 -6.66 8.58
N GLY A 127 -8.71 -7.76 8.05
CA GLY A 127 -9.18 -9.11 8.32
C GLY A 127 -10.39 -9.59 7.52
N ALA A 128 -11.00 -8.75 6.70
CA ALA A 128 -12.11 -9.15 5.84
C ALA A 128 -11.63 -9.92 4.61
N ASP A 129 -12.53 -10.72 4.03
CA ASP A 129 -12.34 -11.27 2.69
C ASP A 129 -12.63 -10.18 1.66
N MET A 130 -11.59 -9.76 0.95
CA MET A 130 -11.64 -8.64 0.03
C MET A 130 -11.37 -9.08 -1.40
N GLN A 131 -12.17 -8.57 -2.34
CA GLN A 131 -11.88 -8.64 -3.77
C GLN A 131 -11.29 -7.31 -4.20
N VAL A 132 -10.06 -7.34 -4.69
CA VAL A 132 -9.32 -6.17 -5.14
C VAL A 132 -9.23 -6.21 -6.65
N GLU A 133 -9.84 -5.23 -7.29
CA GLU A 133 -9.81 -5.07 -8.75
C GLU A 133 -8.97 -3.84 -9.08
N LEU A 134 -8.16 -3.94 -10.12
CA LEU A 134 -7.30 -2.84 -10.54
C LEU A 134 -6.96 -2.93 -12.03
N LEU A 135 -6.66 -1.79 -12.62
CA LEU A 135 -6.03 -1.71 -13.93
C LEU A 135 -4.61 -1.14 -13.75
N ASN A 136 -3.60 -2.00 -13.88
CA ASN A 136 -2.21 -1.59 -13.86
C ASN A 136 -1.91 -0.65 -15.03
N ASP A 137 -1.19 0.43 -14.72
CA ASP A 137 -0.77 1.42 -15.70
C ASP A 137 0.74 1.35 -15.90
N GLY A 138 1.13 0.75 -17.02
CA GLY A 138 2.52 0.65 -17.40
C GLY A 138 3.03 -0.75 -17.76
N PRO A 139 3.10 -1.81 -16.94
CA PRO A 139 2.91 -1.79 -15.50
C PRO A 139 4.08 -1.14 -14.75
N VAL A 140 3.80 -0.57 -13.60
CA VAL A 140 4.80 -0.07 -12.66
C VAL A 140 4.47 -0.61 -11.28
N THR A 141 5.32 -1.51 -10.80
CA THR A 141 5.17 -2.18 -9.50
C THR A 141 6.46 -2.05 -8.72
N ILE A 142 6.39 -1.50 -7.51
CA ILE A 142 7.56 -1.25 -6.66
C ILE A 142 7.34 -1.90 -5.31
N CYS A 143 8.34 -2.64 -4.85
CA CYS A 143 8.37 -3.23 -3.51
C CYS A 143 9.26 -2.39 -2.60
N MET A 144 8.76 -2.06 -1.42
CA MET A 144 9.53 -1.35 -0.38
C MET A 144 9.53 -2.14 0.92
N ASP A 145 10.66 -2.14 1.61
CA ASP A 145 10.82 -2.75 2.93
C ASP A 145 11.58 -1.79 3.85
N THR A 146 10.96 -1.40 4.97
CA THR A 146 11.58 -0.45 5.91
C THR A 146 12.77 -1.04 6.66
N LYS A 147 12.89 -2.36 6.72
CA LYS A 147 14.01 -3.06 7.35
C LYS A 147 15.13 -3.42 6.36
N ASN A 148 14.86 -3.34 5.07
CA ASN A 148 15.81 -3.61 4.00
C ASN A 148 15.62 -2.56 2.90
N LYS A 149 16.04 -1.34 3.19
CA LYS A 149 15.92 -0.19 2.27
C LYS A 149 16.93 -0.30 1.15
N GLU A 150 16.45 -0.15 -0.09
CA GLU A 150 17.27 -0.17 -1.31
C GLU A 150 17.22 1.18 -2.03
#